data_ec970d6a53c89e58e450dc79b7fb21eb
#
_entry.id   ec970d6a53c89e58e450dc79b7fb21eb
#
_cell.length_a   1.000
_cell.length_b   1.000
_cell.length_c   1.000
_cell.angle_alpha   90.00
_cell.angle_beta   90.00
_cell.angle_gamma   90.00
#
_symmetry.space_group_name_H-M   'P 1'
#
loop_
_entity.id
_entity.type
_entity.pdbx_description
1 polymer ?
#
loop_
_entity_poly.entity_id
_entity_poly.type
_entity_poly.pdbx_seq_one_letter_code
_entity_poly.pdbx_strand_id
1 'polypeptide(L)'
;SSIKETNPLLRVGLSMSKVVSTCYAAGKESIDTALRNILPFMAFTATLLGIIQVSGLGAFIAHAIAPLCATLPEMLVISVICSLPFLSPVLGPGAVIAQVVGALLGTQIALGNIPVQYALPALFAINAQVGCDFIPVGLSLCQAKPKTVETGVPAVLYSRMITGPLAVLIAYMFSIGMY
;
A
#
# COMPACT_ATOMS: atom_id res chain seq x y z
N SER A 1 51.67 4.81 17.42
CA SER A 1 50.35 4.48 16.82
C SER A 1 50.31 3.13 16.07
N SER A 2 51.28 2.24 16.24
CA SER A 2 51.40 0.98 15.49
C SER A 2 50.98 -0.29 16.26
N ILE A 3 50.51 -0.16 17.51
CA ILE A 3 50.15 -1.33 18.34
C ILE A 3 48.73 -1.86 18.03
N LYS A 4 47.90 -1.11 17.27
CA LYS A 4 46.50 -1.49 16.97
C LYS A 4 46.32 -2.56 15.88
N GLU A 5 47.34 -2.85 15.07
CA GLU A 5 47.20 -3.73 13.92
C GLU A 5 47.56 -5.21 14.18
N THR A 6 48.17 -5.53 15.31
CA THR A 6 48.87 -6.82 15.48
C THR A 6 48.07 -7.86 16.28
N ASN A 7 46.97 -7.50 16.96
CA ASN A 7 46.26 -8.44 17.82
C ASN A 7 44.90 -8.87 17.17
N PRO A 8 44.78 -10.09 16.65
CA PRO A 8 43.54 -10.56 15.97
C PRO A 8 42.32 -10.57 16.90
N LEU A 9 42.50 -10.82 18.19
CA LEU A 9 41.45 -10.77 19.20
C LEU A 9 40.88 -9.35 19.37
N LEU A 10 41.74 -8.33 19.33
CA LEU A 10 41.32 -6.94 19.42
C LEU A 10 40.53 -6.52 18.17
N ARG A 11 40.92 -6.99 16.98
CA ARG A 11 40.18 -6.73 15.72
C ARG A 11 38.79 -7.36 15.75
N VAL A 12 38.67 -8.59 16.21
CA VAL A 12 37.36 -9.27 16.37
C VAL A 12 36.50 -8.54 17.38
N GLY A 13 37.02 -8.16 18.54
CA GLY A 13 36.30 -7.39 19.55
C GLY A 13 35.80 -6.04 19.04
N LEU A 14 36.63 -5.30 18.30
CA LEU A 14 36.23 -4.03 17.69
C LEU A 14 35.18 -4.21 16.59
N SER A 15 35.27 -5.25 15.79
CA SER A 15 34.27 -5.56 14.77
C SER A 15 32.93 -5.93 15.40
N MET A 16 32.92 -6.76 16.44
CA MET A 16 31.71 -7.12 17.19
C MET A 16 31.09 -5.91 17.86
N SER A 17 31.88 -5.05 18.49
CA SER A 17 31.42 -3.80 19.09
C SER A 17 30.78 -2.87 18.06
N LYS A 18 31.37 -2.78 16.87
CA LYS A 18 30.81 -2.00 15.76
C LYS A 18 29.47 -2.55 15.28
N VAL A 19 29.34 -3.85 15.14
CA VAL A 19 28.07 -4.50 14.75
C VAL A 19 27.00 -4.22 15.80
N VAL A 20 27.28 -4.46 17.06
CA VAL A 20 26.34 -4.23 18.17
C VAL A 20 25.93 -2.75 18.23
N SER A 21 26.87 -1.81 18.14
CA SER A 21 26.55 -0.38 18.18
C SER A 21 25.72 0.05 16.96
N THR A 22 25.99 -0.51 15.78
CA THR A 22 25.20 -0.24 14.57
C THR A 22 23.78 -0.77 14.70
N CYS A 23 23.61 -2.02 15.18
CA CYS A 23 22.28 -2.59 15.42
C CYS A 23 21.50 -1.80 16.47
N TYR A 24 22.15 -1.37 17.54
CA TYR A 24 21.51 -0.56 18.58
C TYR A 24 21.08 0.82 18.03
N ALA A 25 21.95 1.50 17.28
CA ALA A 25 21.62 2.77 16.64
C ALA A 25 20.47 2.64 15.65
N ALA A 26 20.50 1.61 14.81
CA ALA A 26 19.42 1.32 13.86
C ALA A 26 18.08 1.04 14.57
N GLY A 27 18.11 0.27 15.68
CA GLY A 27 16.92 0.01 16.49
C GLY A 27 16.33 1.30 17.09
N LYS A 28 17.18 2.17 17.62
CA LYS A 28 16.77 3.46 18.17
C LYS A 28 16.15 4.36 17.08
N GLU A 29 16.80 4.47 15.93
CA GLU A 29 16.31 5.25 14.79
C GLU A 29 14.97 4.71 14.27
N SER A 30 14.80 3.38 14.21
CA SER A 30 13.54 2.75 13.81
C SER A 30 12.40 3.09 14.76
N ILE A 31 12.64 3.05 16.07
CA ILE A 31 11.63 3.43 17.09
C ILE A 31 11.29 4.90 16.98
N ASP A 32 12.28 5.78 16.89
CA ASP A 32 12.06 7.23 16.75
C ASP A 32 11.22 7.54 15.49
N THR A 33 11.52 6.90 14.38
CA THR A 33 10.79 7.04 13.13
C THR A 33 9.35 6.52 13.26
N ALA A 34 9.15 5.36 13.87
CA ALA A 34 7.83 4.80 14.11
C ALA A 34 6.96 5.74 14.94
N LEU A 35 7.50 6.28 16.03
CA LEU A 35 6.76 7.16 16.93
C LEU A 35 6.50 8.54 16.34
N ARG A 36 7.46 9.11 15.63
CA ARG A 36 7.37 10.50 15.14
C ARG A 36 6.67 10.63 13.79
N ASN A 37 6.79 9.63 12.91
CA ASN A 37 6.29 9.71 11.54
C ASN A 37 5.15 8.72 11.28
N ILE A 38 5.35 7.43 11.61
CA ILE A 38 4.39 6.39 11.25
C ILE A 38 3.13 6.47 12.12
N LEU A 39 3.28 6.57 13.43
CA LEU A 39 2.15 6.56 14.36
C LEU A 39 1.20 7.76 14.17
N PRO A 40 1.69 9.03 14.06
CA PRO A 40 0.83 10.16 13.77
C PRO A 40 0.12 10.05 12.42
N PHE A 41 0.82 9.53 11.39
CA PHE A 41 0.21 9.30 10.08
C PHE A 41 -0.88 8.24 10.14
N MET A 42 -0.65 7.12 10.83
CA MET A 42 -1.68 6.08 11.05
C MET A 42 -2.89 6.61 11.83
N ALA A 43 -2.68 7.44 12.83
CA ALA A 43 -3.77 8.07 13.58
C ALA A 43 -4.59 9.00 12.69
N PHE A 44 -3.95 9.78 11.84
CA PHE A 44 -4.61 10.65 10.87
C PHE A 44 -5.44 9.84 9.86
N THR A 45 -4.86 8.82 9.26
CA THR A 45 -5.57 7.96 8.29
C THR A 45 -6.71 7.19 8.94
N ALA A 46 -6.53 6.67 10.15
CA ALA A 46 -7.60 6.01 10.91
C ALA A 46 -8.76 6.94 11.24
N THR A 47 -8.46 8.21 11.56
CA THR A 47 -9.49 9.23 11.79
C THR A 47 -10.29 9.53 10.54
N LEU A 48 -9.61 9.72 9.40
CA LEU A 48 -10.27 9.90 8.10
C LEU A 48 -11.18 8.72 7.76
N LEU A 49 -10.68 7.50 7.95
CA LEU A 49 -11.44 6.27 7.75
C LEU A 49 -12.68 6.22 8.63
N GLY A 50 -12.54 6.56 9.90
CA GLY A 50 -13.66 6.62 10.84
C GLY A 50 -14.73 7.62 10.39
N ILE A 51 -14.34 8.80 9.95
CA ILE A 51 -15.27 9.83 9.44
C ILE A 51 -16.02 9.31 8.21
N ILE A 52 -15.31 8.70 7.25
CA ILE A 52 -15.91 8.16 6.02
C ILE A 52 -16.90 7.01 6.33
N GLN A 53 -16.57 6.15 7.29
CA GLN A 53 -17.44 5.06 7.69
C GLN A 53 -18.70 5.57 8.41
N VAL A 54 -18.53 6.48 9.38
CA VAL A 54 -19.65 7.02 10.17
C VAL A 54 -20.55 7.94 9.33
N SER A 55 -20.00 8.66 8.36
CA SER A 55 -20.80 9.51 7.46
C SER A 55 -21.65 8.74 6.44
N GLY A 56 -21.45 7.43 6.31
CA GLY A 56 -22.11 6.61 5.31
C GLY A 56 -21.55 6.75 3.89
N LEU A 57 -20.55 7.63 3.69
CA LEU A 57 -19.92 7.85 2.40
C LEU A 57 -19.25 6.56 1.88
N GLY A 58 -18.66 5.77 2.77
CA GLY A 58 -18.07 4.47 2.43
C GLY A 58 -19.10 3.52 1.85
N ALA A 59 -20.27 3.39 2.48
CA ALA A 59 -21.36 2.57 1.98
C ALA A 59 -21.90 3.07 0.63
N PHE A 60 -22.04 4.38 0.47
CA PHE A 60 -22.46 4.99 -0.80
C PHE A 60 -21.49 4.64 -1.95
N ILE A 61 -20.19 4.81 -1.72
CA ILE A 61 -19.14 4.45 -2.69
C ILE A 61 -19.18 2.95 -3.00
N ALA A 62 -19.31 2.12 -1.96
CA ALA A 62 -19.36 0.67 -2.11
C ALA A 62 -20.54 0.22 -2.97
N HIS A 63 -21.73 0.77 -2.73
CA HIS A 63 -22.92 0.47 -3.54
C HIS A 63 -22.79 0.95 -4.98
N ALA A 64 -22.13 2.07 -5.23
CA ALA A 64 -21.87 2.57 -6.57
C ALA A 64 -20.86 1.70 -7.35
N ILE A 65 -19.87 1.13 -6.66
CA ILE A 65 -18.78 0.35 -7.27
C ILE A 65 -19.13 -1.14 -7.42
N ALA A 66 -19.89 -1.72 -6.49
CA ALA A 66 -20.17 -3.15 -6.48
C ALA A 66 -20.78 -3.70 -7.80
N PRO A 67 -21.76 -3.06 -8.41
CA PRO A 67 -22.32 -3.54 -9.69
C PRO A 67 -21.30 -3.50 -10.83
N LEU A 68 -20.31 -2.61 -10.75
CA LEU A 68 -19.24 -2.50 -11.75
C LEU A 68 -18.12 -3.54 -11.57
N CYS A 69 -18.23 -4.46 -10.63
CA CYS A 69 -17.28 -5.56 -10.42
C CYS A 69 -17.86 -6.93 -10.85
N ALA A 70 -18.96 -6.94 -11.58
CA ALA A 70 -19.62 -8.17 -12.02
C ALA A 70 -19.00 -8.77 -13.28
N THR A 71 -18.37 -7.96 -14.12
CA THR A 71 -17.75 -8.39 -15.38
C THR A 71 -16.32 -7.85 -15.53
N LEU A 72 -15.51 -8.53 -16.34
CA LEU A 72 -14.12 -8.13 -16.59
C LEU A 72 -13.99 -6.70 -17.17
N PRO A 73 -14.78 -6.27 -18.17
CA PRO A 73 -14.69 -4.91 -18.68
C PRO A 73 -15.03 -3.85 -17.63
N GLU A 74 -16.02 -4.11 -16.78
CA GLU A 74 -16.39 -3.21 -15.68
C GLU A 74 -15.27 -3.10 -14.64
N MET A 75 -14.63 -4.21 -14.30
CA MET A 75 -13.47 -4.21 -13.41
C MET A 75 -12.28 -3.42 -13.97
N LEU A 76 -12.06 -3.47 -15.28
CA LEU A 76 -11.04 -2.64 -15.93
C LEU A 76 -11.38 -1.16 -15.83
N VAL A 77 -12.64 -0.78 -16.03
CA VAL A 77 -13.09 0.63 -15.85
C VAL A 77 -12.86 1.09 -14.41
N ILE A 78 -13.24 0.28 -13.42
CA ILE A 78 -12.98 0.58 -12.00
C ILE A 78 -11.49 0.69 -11.72
N SER A 79 -10.69 -0.22 -12.24
CA SER A 79 -9.23 -0.17 -12.06
C SER A 79 -8.64 1.12 -12.61
N VAL A 80 -9.10 1.59 -13.78
CA VAL A 80 -8.69 2.89 -14.34
C VAL A 80 -9.12 4.02 -13.42
N ILE A 81 -10.36 4.04 -12.94
CA ILE A 81 -10.87 5.08 -12.02
C ILE A 81 -10.07 5.07 -10.72
N CYS A 82 -9.88 3.90 -10.09
CA CYS A 82 -9.13 3.76 -8.85
C CYS A 82 -7.62 4.03 -9.02
N SER A 83 -7.09 3.97 -10.24
CA SER A 83 -5.69 4.29 -10.53
C SER A 83 -5.43 5.76 -10.82
N LEU A 84 -6.47 6.61 -10.89
CA LEU A 84 -6.30 8.03 -11.13
C LEU A 84 -5.53 8.73 -9.99
N PRO A 85 -4.44 9.45 -10.27
CA PRO A 85 -3.55 10.00 -9.25
C PRO A 85 -4.23 11.02 -8.33
N PHE A 86 -5.24 11.75 -8.81
CA PHE A 86 -5.95 12.76 -8.01
C PHE A 86 -7.03 12.15 -7.11
N LEU A 87 -7.58 11.00 -7.45
CA LEU A 87 -8.52 10.26 -6.60
C LEU A 87 -7.78 9.51 -5.49
N SER A 88 -6.55 9.12 -5.74
CA SER A 88 -5.72 8.38 -4.82
C SER A 88 -5.57 9.02 -3.44
N PRO A 89 -5.32 10.34 -3.27
CA PRO A 89 -5.26 10.96 -1.94
C PRO A 89 -6.61 11.01 -1.21
N VAL A 90 -7.71 10.99 -1.95
CA VAL A 90 -9.08 11.13 -1.39
C VAL A 90 -9.71 9.77 -1.12
N LEU A 91 -9.58 8.85 -2.06
CA LEU A 91 -10.10 7.49 -1.97
C LEU A 91 -9.01 6.49 -1.54
N GLY A 92 -7.78 6.96 -1.55
CA GLY A 92 -6.55 6.19 -1.57
C GLY A 92 -5.90 5.82 -0.25
N PRO A 93 -6.32 6.16 0.95
CA PRO A 93 -6.00 5.25 2.01
C PRO A 93 -6.63 3.92 1.60
N GLY A 94 -5.83 3.05 0.99
CA GLY A 94 -6.26 1.78 0.39
C GLY A 94 -7.12 0.90 1.28
N ALA A 95 -7.24 1.32 2.52
CA ALA A 95 -8.09 0.78 3.52
C ALA A 95 -9.58 1.08 3.31
N VAL A 96 -10.02 2.24 2.80
CA VAL A 96 -11.47 2.53 2.70
C VAL A 96 -12.11 1.72 1.59
N ILE A 97 -11.61 1.84 0.37
CA ILE A 97 -12.16 1.10 -0.76
C ILE A 97 -11.93 -0.40 -0.54
N ALA A 98 -10.73 -0.81 -0.14
CA ALA A 98 -10.43 -2.21 0.10
C ALA A 98 -11.27 -2.82 1.22
N GLN A 99 -11.49 -2.13 2.32
CA GLN A 99 -12.28 -2.65 3.44
C GLN A 99 -13.78 -2.64 3.13
N VAL A 100 -14.33 -1.52 2.68
CA VAL A 100 -15.78 -1.38 2.52
C VAL A 100 -16.26 -2.05 1.23
N VAL A 101 -15.61 -1.76 0.10
CA VAL A 101 -15.97 -2.36 -1.19
C VAL A 101 -15.59 -3.83 -1.21
N GLY A 102 -14.41 -4.20 -0.69
CA GLY A 102 -13.97 -5.58 -0.61
C GLY A 102 -14.89 -6.45 0.24
N ALA A 103 -15.35 -5.97 1.40
CA ALA A 103 -16.33 -6.67 2.21
C ALA A 103 -17.67 -6.85 1.49
N LEU A 104 -18.14 -5.80 0.79
CA LEU A 104 -19.37 -5.87 0.00
C LEU A 104 -19.24 -6.87 -1.16
N LEU A 105 -18.15 -6.81 -1.92
CA LEU A 105 -17.87 -7.76 -3.00
C LEU A 105 -17.77 -9.20 -2.48
N GLY A 106 -17.09 -9.41 -1.36
CA GLY A 106 -17.02 -10.72 -0.71
C GLY A 106 -18.40 -11.27 -0.35
N THR A 107 -19.28 -10.41 0.14
CA THR A 107 -20.68 -10.78 0.42
C THR A 107 -21.44 -11.14 -0.86
N GLN A 108 -21.29 -10.36 -1.94
CA GLN A 108 -21.95 -10.63 -3.23
C GLN A 108 -21.45 -11.95 -3.87
N ILE A 109 -20.16 -12.24 -3.72
CA ILE A 109 -19.58 -13.51 -4.15
C ILE A 109 -20.13 -14.67 -3.32
N ALA A 110 -20.20 -14.51 -1.99
CA ALA A 110 -20.74 -15.52 -1.08
C ALA A 110 -22.22 -15.83 -1.34
N LEU A 111 -23.00 -14.83 -1.78
CA LEU A 111 -24.40 -14.99 -2.18
C LEU A 111 -24.58 -15.56 -3.59
N GLY A 112 -23.50 -15.77 -4.35
CA GLY A 112 -23.54 -16.27 -5.71
C GLY A 112 -23.95 -15.23 -6.77
N ASN A 113 -24.07 -13.96 -6.39
CA ASN A 113 -24.41 -12.88 -7.33
C ASN A 113 -23.24 -12.51 -8.25
N ILE A 114 -22.02 -12.72 -7.79
CA ILE A 114 -20.78 -12.54 -8.56
C ILE A 114 -20.05 -13.88 -8.60
N PRO A 115 -19.67 -14.40 -9.76
CA PRO A 115 -18.91 -15.63 -9.87
C PRO A 115 -17.57 -15.55 -9.11
N VAL A 116 -17.21 -16.61 -8.39
CA VAL A 116 -16.00 -16.66 -7.53
C VAL A 116 -14.72 -16.35 -8.32
N GLN A 117 -14.67 -16.73 -9.60
CA GLN A 117 -13.54 -16.43 -10.49
C GLN A 117 -13.22 -14.93 -10.63
N TYR A 118 -14.16 -14.05 -10.28
CA TYR A 118 -13.93 -12.60 -10.29
C TYR A 118 -13.40 -12.05 -8.98
N ALA A 119 -13.25 -12.86 -7.93
CA ALA A 119 -12.74 -12.41 -6.64
C ALA A 119 -11.33 -11.81 -6.74
N LEU A 120 -10.42 -12.52 -7.41
CA LEU A 120 -9.04 -12.08 -7.58
C LEU A 120 -8.92 -10.82 -8.47
N PRO A 121 -9.49 -10.76 -9.67
CA PRO A 121 -9.49 -9.54 -10.48
C PRO A 121 -10.14 -8.36 -9.79
N ALA A 122 -11.25 -8.53 -9.07
CA ALA A 122 -11.91 -7.47 -8.33
C ALA A 122 -11.01 -6.89 -7.23
N LEU A 123 -10.27 -7.74 -6.51
CA LEU A 123 -9.29 -7.31 -5.51
C LEU A 123 -8.25 -6.36 -6.14
N PHE A 124 -7.69 -6.72 -7.29
CA PHE A 124 -6.71 -5.87 -7.97
C PHE A 124 -7.34 -4.61 -8.57
N ALA A 125 -8.60 -4.65 -9.00
CA ALA A 125 -9.30 -3.49 -9.54
C ALA A 125 -9.48 -2.38 -8.49
N ILE A 126 -9.89 -2.73 -7.27
CA ILE A 126 -10.13 -1.76 -6.21
C ILE A 126 -8.85 -1.33 -5.47
N ASN A 127 -7.75 -2.05 -5.65
CA ASN A 127 -6.47 -1.79 -5.00
C ASN A 127 -5.40 -1.22 -5.93
N ALA A 128 -5.77 -0.64 -7.07
CA ALA A 128 -4.81 -0.14 -8.06
C ALA A 128 -3.79 0.85 -7.49
N GLN A 129 -4.17 1.68 -6.51
CA GLN A 129 -3.31 2.64 -5.83
C GLN A 129 -3.05 2.29 -4.35
N VAL A 130 -3.16 1.03 -3.97
CA VAL A 130 -2.90 0.59 -2.59
C VAL A 130 -1.52 1.04 -2.11
N GLY A 131 -1.46 1.59 -0.91
CA GLY A 131 -0.21 2.04 -0.29
C GLY A 131 0.39 3.32 -0.89
N CYS A 132 -0.33 4.05 -1.75
CA CYS A 132 0.14 5.32 -2.31
C CYS A 132 0.41 6.39 -1.25
N ASP A 133 -0.33 6.36 -0.17
CA ASP A 133 -0.19 7.19 1.03
C ASP A 133 1.11 6.89 1.79
N PHE A 134 1.63 5.67 1.72
CA PHE A 134 2.91 5.29 2.33
C PHE A 134 4.13 5.64 1.47
N ILE A 135 3.97 6.02 0.21
CA ILE A 135 5.11 6.35 -0.65
C ILE A 135 5.91 7.53 -0.11
N PRO A 136 5.30 8.68 0.24
CA PRO A 136 6.04 9.80 0.84
C PRO A 136 6.72 9.43 2.16
N VAL A 137 6.05 8.63 2.99
CA VAL A 137 6.59 8.15 4.27
C VAL A 137 7.77 7.21 4.02
N GLY A 138 7.64 6.24 3.11
CA GLY A 138 8.71 5.31 2.76
C GLY A 138 9.95 6.02 2.22
N LEU A 139 9.77 7.02 1.35
CA LEU A 139 10.88 7.83 0.83
C LEU A 139 11.54 8.66 1.93
N SER A 140 10.76 9.19 2.88
CA SER A 140 11.28 9.89 4.06
C SER A 140 12.09 8.96 4.96
N LEU A 141 11.62 7.73 5.19
CA LEU A 141 12.32 6.71 5.96
C LEU A 141 13.67 6.32 5.33
N CYS A 142 13.71 6.27 4.01
CA CYS A 142 14.94 6.02 3.27
C CYS A 142 15.83 7.27 3.13
N GLN A 143 15.53 8.36 3.83
CA GLN A 143 16.24 9.64 3.75
C GLN A 143 16.40 10.14 2.31
N ALA A 144 15.38 9.97 1.49
CA ALA A 144 15.38 10.40 0.11
C ALA A 144 15.48 11.94 0.03
N LYS A 145 16.25 12.41 -0.92
CA LYS A 145 16.37 13.84 -1.17
C LYS A 145 15.01 14.43 -1.58
N PRO A 146 14.67 15.67 -1.19
CA PRO A 146 13.39 16.31 -1.54
C PRO A 146 13.05 16.20 -3.03
N LYS A 147 14.03 16.42 -3.90
CA LYS A 147 13.88 16.28 -5.36
C LYS A 147 13.49 14.85 -5.79
N THR A 148 13.97 13.84 -5.09
CA THR A 148 13.60 12.43 -5.34
C THR A 148 12.15 12.18 -4.96
N VAL A 149 11.68 12.79 -3.85
CA VAL A 149 10.28 12.70 -3.41
C VAL A 149 9.36 13.40 -4.41
N GLU A 150 9.71 14.64 -4.79
CA GLU A 150 8.93 15.45 -5.75
C GLU A 150 8.76 14.78 -7.10
N THR A 151 9.77 14.04 -7.57
CA THR A 151 9.71 13.33 -8.84
C THR A 151 9.18 11.91 -8.70
N GLY A 152 9.58 11.20 -7.65
CA GLY A 152 9.28 9.78 -7.46
C GLY A 152 7.81 9.52 -7.12
N VAL A 153 7.20 10.37 -6.28
CA VAL A 153 5.79 10.18 -5.90
C VAL A 153 4.85 10.28 -7.10
N PRO A 154 4.89 11.35 -7.91
CA PRO A 154 4.07 11.42 -9.12
C PRO A 154 4.39 10.29 -10.11
N ALA A 155 5.66 9.96 -10.31
CA ALA A 155 6.06 8.89 -11.22
C ALA A 155 5.43 7.54 -10.85
N VAL A 156 5.41 7.18 -9.56
CA VAL A 156 4.75 5.96 -9.08
C VAL A 156 3.24 6.03 -9.29
N LEU A 157 2.60 7.14 -8.94
CA LEU A 157 1.16 7.32 -9.10
C LEU A 157 0.73 7.20 -10.57
N TYR A 158 1.47 7.83 -11.49
CA TYR A 158 1.19 7.72 -12.92
C TYR A 158 1.48 6.33 -13.48
N SER A 159 2.53 5.66 -13.04
CA SER A 159 2.83 4.30 -13.48
C SER A 159 1.69 3.32 -13.15
N ARG A 160 1.01 3.54 -12.04
CA ARG A 160 -0.12 2.70 -11.60
C ARG A 160 -1.37 2.84 -12.45
N MET A 161 -1.53 3.94 -13.20
CA MET A 161 -2.60 4.06 -14.19
C MET A 161 -2.50 3.00 -15.29
N ILE A 162 -1.30 2.53 -15.57
CA ILE A 162 -1.06 1.46 -16.56
C ILE A 162 -1.02 0.11 -15.87
N THR A 163 -0.26 0.01 -14.77
CA THR A 163 -0.07 -1.28 -14.08
C THR A 163 -1.31 -1.75 -13.34
N GLY A 164 -2.20 -0.85 -12.90
CA GLY A 164 -3.46 -1.21 -12.26
C GLY A 164 -4.36 -2.07 -13.17
N PRO A 165 -4.80 -1.57 -14.32
CA PRO A 165 -5.59 -2.37 -15.27
C PRO A 165 -4.86 -3.62 -15.77
N LEU A 166 -3.54 -3.54 -15.96
CA LEU A 166 -2.74 -4.70 -16.35
C LEU A 166 -2.75 -5.79 -15.26
N ALA A 167 -2.67 -5.40 -14.00
CA ALA A 167 -2.76 -6.33 -12.88
C ALA A 167 -4.13 -7.04 -12.81
N VAL A 168 -5.22 -6.36 -13.17
CA VAL A 168 -6.56 -6.97 -13.26
C VAL A 168 -6.60 -8.05 -14.34
N LEU A 169 -6.02 -7.79 -15.51
CA LEU A 169 -5.94 -8.78 -16.60
C LEU A 169 -5.11 -9.99 -16.18
N ILE A 170 -3.96 -9.76 -15.57
CA ILE A 170 -3.10 -10.85 -15.06
C ILE A 170 -3.85 -11.65 -13.99
N ALA A 171 -4.49 -10.97 -13.04
CA ALA A 171 -5.28 -11.61 -11.99
C ALA A 171 -6.43 -12.46 -12.57
N TYR A 172 -7.10 -11.98 -13.61
CA TYR A 172 -8.13 -12.74 -14.30
C TYR A 172 -7.57 -14.01 -14.95
N MET A 173 -6.42 -13.90 -15.62
CA MET A 173 -5.77 -15.08 -16.21
C MET A 173 -5.41 -16.13 -15.16
N PHE A 174 -4.91 -15.72 -13.99
CA PHE A 174 -4.59 -16.63 -12.90
C PHE A 174 -5.84 -17.18 -12.20
N SER A 175 -6.96 -16.48 -12.23
CA SER A 175 -8.21 -16.96 -11.63
C SER A 175 -8.87 -18.09 -12.44
N ILE A 176 -8.53 -18.21 -13.74
CA ILE A 176 -9.04 -19.29 -14.60
C ILE A 176 -8.42 -20.62 -14.15
N GLY A 177 -9.24 -21.52 -13.63
CA GLY A 177 -8.78 -22.82 -13.11
C GLY A 177 -8.36 -22.84 -11.65
N MET A 178 -8.51 -21.73 -10.92
CA MET A 178 -8.26 -21.63 -9.48
C MET A 178 -9.52 -21.96 -8.66
N TYR A 179 -10.69 -21.79 -9.26
CA TYR A 179 -12.01 -22.00 -8.67
C TYR A 179 -12.87 -22.93 -9.50
#